data_1da26a77670e6b5a50dbfaac0c19379e
#
_entry.id   1da26a77670e6b5a50dbfaac0c19379e
#
_cell.length_a   1.000
_cell.length_b   1.000
_cell.length_c   1.000
_cell.angle_alpha   90.00
_cell.angle_beta   90.00
_cell.angle_gamma   90.00
#
_symmetry.space_group_name_H-M   'P 1'
#
loop_
_entity.id
_entity.type
_entity.pdbx_description
1 polymer ?
#
loop_
_entity_poly.entity_id
_entity_poly.type
_entity_poly.pdbx_seq_one_letter_code
_entity_poly.pdbx_strand_id
1 'polypeptide(L)'
;MNQKELNEIRRRFKLDKNSISRIYGCYVNSSREIIAYIDESMGLMSQEEQEMYLGLLKKALSGGLGRNLINIEFSTAQVAGSDEHRLLQAVRQSSAQDKDAREALYRRIIDAMDMGETNYLILLAADTYDVPYKGRDDETFSDGSDTVFQYFLCSICPVKAPTLELKYNNENSGFHSASTGHIALPPELGFLYPAFDNRTANIYNVLFYSKNAAEIHQEVIDAVFRVTPPLSAEEQKNAFSTALGDTLQQDCSYDVVQSVHEQLRQRIVEHKESRDPQPLTLTLHEVGDMLAGSGATVRQAEAFQEECRRQYGDDAALDARNLMESGKFQITTPEVKISVSPEYSAMIEARVIDGRKYILIPADEGVEVNGIAVNIPNPQNRESC
;
A
#
# COMPACT_ATOMS: atom_id res chain seq x y z
N MET A 1 10.85 5.02 7.65
CA MET A 1 10.01 4.22 8.58
C MET A 1 10.02 2.76 8.16
N ASN A 2 10.28 1.83 9.07
CA ASN A 2 10.33 0.40 8.80
C ASN A 2 9.10 -0.33 9.38
N GLN A 3 8.98 -1.65 9.13
CA GLN A 3 7.80 -2.42 9.52
C GLN A 3 7.62 -2.56 11.05
N LYS A 4 8.72 -2.58 11.83
CA LYS A 4 8.65 -2.63 13.30
C LYS A 4 8.12 -1.31 13.86
N GLU A 5 8.61 -0.20 13.35
CA GLU A 5 8.18 1.15 13.70
C GLU A 5 6.71 1.40 13.34
N LEU A 6 6.31 0.99 12.13
CA LEU A 6 4.91 1.05 11.72
C LEU A 6 4.00 0.25 12.66
N ASN A 7 4.40 -0.97 13.03
CA ASN A 7 3.63 -1.79 13.95
C ASN A 7 3.60 -1.21 15.37
N GLU A 8 4.65 -0.50 15.79
CA GLU A 8 4.70 0.22 17.05
C GLU A 8 3.67 1.36 17.08
N ILE A 9 3.62 2.18 16.02
CA ILE A 9 2.61 3.24 15.91
C ILE A 9 1.19 2.66 15.76
N ARG A 10 0.98 1.60 14.98
CA ARG A 10 -0.34 0.94 14.88
C ARG A 10 -0.89 0.47 16.23
N ARG A 11 -0.03 0.10 17.16
CA ARG A 11 -0.42 -0.33 18.53
C ARG A 11 -0.91 0.83 19.38
N ARG A 12 -0.53 2.07 19.04
CA ARG A 12 -1.02 3.28 19.71
C ARG A 12 -2.53 3.45 19.55
N PHE A 13 -3.11 3.02 18.43
CA PHE A 13 -4.56 3.10 18.17
C PHE A 13 -5.34 1.97 18.84
N LYS A 14 -5.03 1.72 20.13
CA LYS A 14 -5.81 0.89 21.05
C LYS A 14 -6.23 1.76 22.22
N LEU A 15 -7.38 1.44 22.83
CA LEU A 15 -7.95 2.22 23.94
C LEU A 15 -6.98 2.40 25.10
N ASP A 16 -6.26 1.36 25.45
CA ASP A 16 -5.32 1.31 26.57
C ASP A 16 -3.92 1.88 26.26
N LYS A 17 -3.69 2.34 25.04
CA LYS A 17 -2.32 2.71 24.59
C LYS A 17 -2.20 4.08 23.94
N ASN A 18 -3.31 4.72 23.59
CA ASN A 18 -3.28 6.05 22.97
C ASN A 18 -3.32 7.16 24.04
N SER A 19 -2.87 8.36 23.64
CA SER A 19 -3.02 9.59 24.41
C SER A 19 -3.89 10.61 23.65
N ILE A 20 -4.70 10.13 22.71
CA ILE A 20 -5.60 10.96 21.93
C ILE A 20 -6.73 11.45 22.84
N SER A 21 -6.77 12.75 23.08
CA SER A 21 -7.80 13.36 23.91
C SER A 21 -9.04 13.80 23.14
N ARG A 22 -8.86 14.16 21.86
CA ARG A 22 -9.93 14.67 21.00
C ARG A 22 -9.77 14.16 19.57
N ILE A 23 -10.90 14.00 18.90
CA ILE A 23 -11.01 13.76 17.46
C ILE A 23 -11.56 15.03 16.82
N TYR A 24 -10.83 15.53 15.84
CA TYR A 24 -11.26 16.63 15.01
C TYR A 24 -11.62 16.13 13.62
N GLY A 25 -12.38 16.92 12.87
CA GLY A 25 -12.69 16.57 11.51
C GLY A 25 -13.74 17.47 10.87
N CYS A 26 -14.13 17.10 9.67
CA CYS A 26 -15.29 17.71 9.00
C CYS A 26 -15.98 16.68 8.10
N TYR A 27 -17.30 16.80 8.00
CA TYR A 27 -18.13 16.07 7.06
C TYR A 27 -18.35 16.91 5.82
N VAL A 28 -18.00 16.39 4.67
CA VAL A 28 -17.97 17.11 3.38
C VAL A 28 -18.93 16.44 2.41
N ASN A 29 -19.73 17.23 1.69
CA ASN A 29 -20.62 16.74 0.64
C ASN A 29 -19.89 16.58 -0.70
N SER A 30 -20.55 15.95 -1.66
CA SER A 30 -20.04 15.77 -3.03
C SER A 30 -19.78 17.09 -3.79
N SER A 31 -20.39 18.20 -3.34
CA SER A 31 -20.13 19.54 -3.88
C SER A 31 -18.94 20.25 -3.22
N ARG A 32 -18.14 19.52 -2.41
CA ARG A 32 -16.96 20.04 -1.68
C ARG A 32 -17.29 21.09 -0.61
N GLU A 33 -18.52 21.05 -0.07
CA GLU A 33 -18.93 21.93 1.01
C GLU A 33 -18.87 21.21 2.35
N ILE A 34 -18.35 21.87 3.37
CA ILE A 34 -18.34 21.33 4.75
C ILE A 34 -19.76 21.43 5.30
N ILE A 35 -20.39 20.28 5.56
CA ILE A 35 -21.73 20.19 6.16
C ILE A 35 -21.65 20.40 7.68
N ALA A 36 -20.62 19.79 8.32
CA ALA A 36 -20.44 19.85 9.77
C ALA A 36 -18.98 19.72 10.14
N TYR A 37 -18.58 20.38 11.21
CA TYR A 37 -17.31 20.16 11.87
C TYR A 37 -17.47 19.14 12.99
N ILE A 38 -16.41 18.36 13.23
CA ILE A 38 -16.31 17.40 14.31
C ILE A 38 -15.25 17.91 15.27
N ASP A 39 -15.61 17.96 16.55
CA ASP A 39 -14.71 18.31 17.65
C ASP A 39 -15.16 17.54 18.90
N GLU A 40 -14.80 16.26 18.94
CA GLU A 40 -15.31 15.31 19.91
C GLU A 40 -14.25 14.93 20.95
N SER A 41 -14.62 14.96 22.21
CA SER A 41 -13.74 14.53 23.31
C SER A 41 -13.79 13.01 23.49
N MET A 42 -12.65 12.34 23.39
CA MET A 42 -12.56 10.89 23.61
C MET A 42 -13.07 10.46 24.98
N GLY A 43 -12.84 11.28 26.02
CA GLY A 43 -13.31 10.97 27.36
C GLY A 43 -14.83 11.08 27.58
N LEU A 44 -15.57 11.64 26.64
CA LEU A 44 -17.04 11.74 26.68
C LEU A 44 -17.75 10.71 25.80
N MET A 45 -17.00 9.98 24.95
CA MET A 45 -17.53 8.93 24.09
C MET A 45 -17.69 7.61 24.86
N SER A 46 -18.64 6.77 24.40
CA SER A 46 -18.69 5.37 24.80
C SER A 46 -17.44 4.62 24.33
N GLN A 47 -17.14 3.49 24.94
CA GLN A 47 -16.00 2.67 24.55
C GLN A 47 -16.12 2.21 23.08
N GLU A 48 -17.32 1.83 22.66
CA GLU A 48 -17.61 1.41 21.29
C GLU A 48 -17.36 2.54 20.28
N GLU A 49 -17.75 3.77 20.59
CA GLU A 49 -17.50 4.93 19.73
C GLU A 49 -16.01 5.23 19.63
N GLN A 50 -15.28 5.19 20.76
CA GLN A 50 -13.82 5.35 20.74
C GLN A 50 -13.15 4.30 19.85
N GLU A 51 -13.54 3.02 19.97
CA GLU A 51 -13.01 1.93 19.15
C GLU A 51 -13.29 2.14 17.65
N MET A 52 -14.47 2.65 17.30
CA MET A 52 -14.83 2.96 15.90
C MET A 52 -13.94 4.06 15.32
N TYR A 53 -13.76 5.19 16.03
CA TYR A 53 -12.89 6.27 15.58
C TYR A 53 -11.42 5.83 15.47
N LEU A 54 -10.91 5.16 16.51
CA LEU A 54 -9.54 4.62 16.50
C LEU A 54 -9.36 3.57 15.40
N GLY A 55 -10.40 2.79 15.13
CA GLY A 55 -10.43 1.80 14.04
C GLY A 55 -10.29 2.43 12.65
N LEU A 56 -11.05 3.50 12.36
CA LEU A 56 -10.95 4.25 11.10
C LEU A 56 -9.56 4.89 10.95
N LEU A 57 -9.07 5.56 11.98
CA LEU A 57 -7.74 6.17 11.98
C LEU A 57 -6.64 5.11 11.74
N LYS A 58 -6.69 4.00 12.47
CA LYS A 58 -5.72 2.90 12.33
C LYS A 58 -5.71 2.30 10.93
N LYS A 59 -6.84 2.30 10.23
CA LYS A 59 -6.93 1.80 8.85
C LYS A 59 -6.10 2.64 7.87
N ALA A 60 -5.92 3.94 8.12
CA ALA A 60 -5.00 4.79 7.34
C ALA A 60 -3.52 4.46 7.54
N LEU A 61 -3.19 3.49 8.38
CA LEU A 61 -1.85 2.92 8.53
C LEU A 61 -1.81 1.46 8.04
N SER A 62 -2.83 0.96 7.33
CA SER A 62 -2.91 -0.44 6.87
C SER A 62 -2.15 -0.67 5.57
N GLY A 63 -2.00 -1.94 5.18
CA GLY A 63 -1.29 -2.32 3.96
C GLY A 63 0.23 -2.42 4.15
N GLY A 64 0.95 -2.49 3.05
CA GLY A 64 2.41 -2.66 3.00
C GLY A 64 3.15 -1.35 2.76
N LEU A 65 4.30 -1.20 3.42
CA LEU A 65 5.25 -0.13 3.09
C LEU A 65 5.71 -0.27 1.64
N GLY A 66 5.84 0.85 0.93
CA GLY A 66 6.18 0.86 -0.49
C GLY A 66 5.03 0.49 -1.45
N ARG A 67 3.84 0.18 -0.93
CA ARG A 67 2.64 -0.12 -1.72
C ARG A 67 1.46 0.77 -1.36
N ASN A 68 0.77 0.45 -0.27
CA ASN A 68 -0.32 1.27 0.25
C ASN A 68 0.20 2.43 1.12
N LEU A 69 1.34 2.24 1.76
CA LEU A 69 2.00 3.21 2.61
C LEU A 69 3.28 3.66 1.91
N ILE A 70 3.24 4.84 1.32
CA ILE A 70 4.34 5.45 0.60
C ILE A 70 4.97 6.56 1.42
N ASN A 71 6.28 6.71 1.27
CA ASN A 71 7.04 7.78 1.90
C ASN A 71 7.03 9.02 1.01
N ILE A 72 6.52 10.13 1.51
CA ILE A 72 6.56 11.43 0.86
C ILE A 72 7.66 12.24 1.53
N GLU A 73 8.65 12.68 0.75
CA GLU A 73 9.84 13.34 1.26
C GLU A 73 9.88 14.81 0.88
N PHE A 74 10.06 15.69 1.88
CA PHE A 74 10.30 17.11 1.71
C PHE A 74 11.78 17.39 1.48
N SER A 75 12.08 18.22 0.52
CA SER A 75 13.44 18.77 0.37
C SER A 75 13.81 19.66 1.55
N THR A 76 15.10 19.83 1.79
CA THR A 76 15.61 20.73 2.84
C THR A 76 15.09 22.17 2.66
N ALA A 77 14.93 22.64 1.43
CA ALA A 77 14.39 23.96 1.14
C ALA A 77 12.91 24.07 1.56
N GLN A 78 12.12 23.01 1.36
CA GLN A 78 10.71 22.98 1.77
C GLN A 78 10.58 22.94 3.29
N VAL A 79 11.37 22.14 3.98
CA VAL A 79 11.39 22.11 5.45
C VAL A 79 11.77 23.47 6.04
N ALA A 80 12.71 24.19 5.41
CA ALA A 80 13.16 25.49 5.86
C ALA A 80 12.12 26.62 5.64
N GLY A 81 11.24 26.52 4.62
CA GLY A 81 10.46 27.70 4.26
C GLY A 81 9.16 27.52 3.52
N SER A 82 8.70 26.28 3.18
CA SER A 82 7.42 26.12 2.46
C SER A 82 6.20 26.35 3.34
N ASP A 83 5.13 26.85 2.75
CA ASP A 83 3.83 27.05 3.43
C ASP A 83 3.18 25.71 3.79
N GLU A 84 3.38 24.70 2.96
CA GLU A 84 2.87 23.34 3.17
C GLU A 84 3.47 22.74 4.44
N HIS A 85 4.80 22.77 4.55
CA HIS A 85 5.49 22.22 5.72
C HIS A 85 5.18 23.02 6.98
N ARG A 86 5.11 24.36 6.90
CA ARG A 86 4.70 25.20 8.04
C ARG A 86 3.30 24.87 8.53
N LEU A 87 2.35 24.64 7.62
CA LEU A 87 0.98 24.25 7.97
C LEU A 87 0.96 22.91 8.72
N LEU A 88 1.66 21.90 8.23
CA LEU A 88 1.74 20.61 8.90
C LEU A 88 2.39 20.72 10.29
N GLN A 89 3.43 21.54 10.42
CA GLN A 89 4.08 21.81 11.72
C GLN A 89 3.15 22.55 12.68
N ALA A 90 2.35 23.50 12.21
CA ALA A 90 1.36 24.21 13.04
C ALA A 90 0.30 23.24 13.61
N VAL A 91 -0.24 22.38 12.76
CA VAL A 91 -1.19 21.32 13.18
C VAL A 91 -0.55 20.38 14.20
N ARG A 92 0.68 19.92 13.94
CA ARG A 92 1.42 19.03 14.85
C ARG A 92 1.69 19.69 16.20
N GLN A 93 2.30 20.88 16.21
CA GLN A 93 2.75 21.57 17.43
C GLN A 93 1.58 21.97 18.33
N SER A 94 0.44 22.31 17.74
CA SER A 94 -0.79 22.59 18.49
C SER A 94 -1.54 21.33 18.93
N SER A 95 -1.02 20.11 18.64
CA SER A 95 -1.77 18.86 18.81
C SER A 95 -3.15 18.92 18.13
N ALA A 96 -3.20 19.52 16.95
CA ALA A 96 -4.40 19.80 16.17
C ALA A 96 -5.43 20.72 16.87
N GLN A 97 -5.04 21.48 17.90
CA GLN A 97 -5.95 22.40 18.59
C GLN A 97 -6.09 23.76 17.88
N ASP A 98 -5.11 24.14 17.07
CA ASP A 98 -5.17 25.35 16.24
C ASP A 98 -6.26 25.19 15.16
N LYS A 99 -7.37 25.94 15.35
CA LYS A 99 -8.53 25.87 14.45
C LYS A 99 -8.20 26.37 13.05
N ASP A 100 -7.46 27.45 12.94
CA ASP A 100 -7.13 28.06 11.64
C ASP A 100 -6.21 27.12 10.81
N ALA A 101 -5.23 26.50 11.48
CA ALA A 101 -4.37 25.50 10.86
C ALA A 101 -5.15 24.26 10.41
N ARG A 102 -6.10 23.76 11.22
CA ARG A 102 -6.97 22.63 10.82
C ARG A 102 -7.83 22.98 9.62
N GLU A 103 -8.49 24.14 9.65
CA GLU A 103 -9.36 24.58 8.53
C GLU A 103 -8.58 24.79 7.24
N ALA A 104 -7.36 25.36 7.33
CA ALA A 104 -6.48 25.49 6.18
C ALA A 104 -6.09 24.12 5.61
N LEU A 105 -5.80 23.12 6.47
CA LEU A 105 -5.50 21.76 6.03
C LEU A 105 -6.72 21.10 5.38
N TYR A 106 -7.91 21.22 6.00
CA TYR A 106 -9.14 20.68 5.41
C TYR A 106 -9.42 21.29 4.04
N ARG A 107 -9.27 22.60 3.88
CA ARG A 107 -9.48 23.27 2.58
C ARG A 107 -8.57 22.75 1.49
N ARG A 108 -7.27 22.58 1.77
CA ARG A 108 -6.32 22.01 0.81
C ARG A 108 -6.72 20.59 0.38
N ILE A 109 -7.15 19.76 1.33
CA ILE A 109 -7.63 18.41 1.03
C ILE A 109 -8.91 18.46 0.19
N ILE A 110 -9.89 19.25 0.60
CA ILE A 110 -11.21 19.35 -0.05
C ILE A 110 -11.07 19.88 -1.49
N ASP A 111 -10.23 20.90 -1.70
CA ASP A 111 -10.04 21.51 -3.01
C ASP A 111 -9.39 20.54 -4.02
N ALA A 112 -8.53 19.64 -3.54
CA ALA A 112 -7.85 18.64 -4.37
C ALA A 112 -8.62 17.33 -4.51
N MET A 113 -9.47 17.00 -3.51
CA MET A 113 -10.14 15.70 -3.47
C MET A 113 -11.28 15.60 -4.47
N ASP A 114 -11.27 14.51 -5.25
CA ASP A 114 -12.42 14.14 -6.09
C ASP A 114 -12.95 12.76 -5.64
N MET A 115 -14.13 12.77 -5.02
CA MET A 115 -14.85 11.57 -4.57
C MET A 115 -16.11 11.31 -5.40
N GLY A 116 -16.23 11.96 -6.58
CA GLY A 116 -17.41 11.90 -7.41
C GLY A 116 -18.66 12.36 -6.64
N GLU A 117 -19.71 11.56 -6.66
CA GLU A 117 -20.97 11.84 -5.94
C GLU A 117 -20.95 11.41 -4.46
N THR A 118 -19.81 10.93 -3.95
CA THR A 118 -19.72 10.38 -2.60
C THR A 118 -19.33 11.46 -1.60
N ASN A 119 -20.13 11.60 -0.54
CA ASN A 119 -19.75 12.41 0.63
C ASN A 119 -18.60 11.73 1.37
N TYR A 120 -17.83 12.49 2.12
CA TYR A 120 -16.70 11.94 2.87
C TYR A 120 -16.47 12.66 4.19
N LEU A 121 -15.77 11.97 5.06
CA LEU A 121 -15.41 12.40 6.39
C LEU A 121 -13.89 12.56 6.46
N ILE A 122 -13.40 13.75 6.78
CA ILE A 122 -12.00 13.97 7.15
C ILE A 122 -11.90 13.83 8.66
N LEU A 123 -11.09 12.92 9.15
CA LEU A 123 -10.77 12.75 10.56
C LEU A 123 -9.32 13.13 10.81
N LEU A 124 -9.08 13.80 11.92
CA LEU A 124 -7.77 14.25 12.37
C LEU A 124 -7.62 13.95 13.87
N ALA A 125 -6.58 13.23 14.24
CA ALA A 125 -6.22 12.97 15.62
C ALA A 125 -4.74 13.21 15.86
N ALA A 126 -4.39 13.88 16.96
CA ALA A 126 -3.02 14.03 17.41
C ALA A 126 -2.76 13.13 18.62
N ASP A 127 -1.58 12.54 18.65
CA ASP A 127 -1.10 11.72 19.77
C ASP A 127 0.33 12.12 20.14
N THR A 128 0.65 11.92 21.39
CA THR A 128 1.99 12.11 21.95
C THR A 128 2.46 10.78 22.52
N TYR A 129 3.58 10.29 22.00
CA TYR A 129 4.12 9.00 22.37
C TYR A 129 5.50 9.16 23.00
N ASP A 130 5.58 8.81 24.29
CA ASP A 130 6.85 8.67 24.98
C ASP A 130 7.49 7.37 24.52
N VAL A 131 8.55 7.50 23.70
CA VAL A 131 9.18 6.36 23.04
C VAL A 131 10.05 5.61 24.04
N PRO A 132 9.71 4.36 24.43
CA PRO A 132 10.48 3.63 25.42
C PRO A 132 11.92 3.44 24.99
N TYR A 133 12.89 3.58 25.88
CA TYR A 133 14.28 3.26 25.61
C TYR A 133 14.42 1.77 25.34
N LYS A 134 15.13 1.41 24.28
CA LYS A 134 15.55 0.01 24.01
C LYS A 134 17.02 -0.13 24.32
N GLY A 135 17.32 -0.97 25.31
CA GLY A 135 18.68 -1.41 25.58
C GLY A 135 19.28 -2.23 24.45
N ARG A 136 20.60 -2.51 24.51
CA ARG A 136 21.31 -3.34 23.53
C ARG A 136 20.75 -4.77 23.42
N ASP A 137 20.04 -5.25 24.43
CA ASP A 137 19.48 -6.59 24.55
C ASP A 137 17.96 -6.65 24.21
N ASP A 138 17.44 -5.66 23.47
CA ASP A 138 16.01 -5.49 23.13
C ASP A 138 15.07 -5.34 24.37
N GLU A 139 15.61 -5.21 25.56
CA GLU A 139 14.81 -4.91 26.76
C GLU A 139 14.30 -3.45 26.68
N THR A 140 13.00 -3.27 26.92
CA THR A 140 12.34 -1.97 26.92
C THR A 140 12.24 -1.43 28.33
N PHE A 141 12.82 -0.26 28.57
CA PHE A 141 12.72 0.46 29.83
C PHE A 141 11.75 1.66 29.66
N SER A 142 10.67 1.68 30.41
CA SER A 142 9.68 2.77 30.38
C SER A 142 10.18 4.04 31.07
N ASP A 143 11.10 3.93 32.01
CA ASP A 143 11.56 5.04 32.86
C ASP A 143 12.75 5.83 32.29
N GLY A 144 13.23 5.51 31.10
CA GLY A 144 14.42 6.12 30.50
C GLY A 144 14.19 6.81 29.15
N SER A 145 12.95 7.17 28.82
CA SER A 145 12.65 7.79 27.52
C SER A 145 13.05 9.27 27.51
N ASP A 146 14.07 9.61 26.70
CA ASP A 146 14.42 11.00 26.38
C ASP A 146 13.75 11.49 25.08
N THR A 147 12.96 10.63 24.40
CA THR A 147 12.40 10.90 23.09
C THR A 147 10.88 10.90 23.12
N VAL A 148 10.30 12.07 22.82
CA VAL A 148 8.85 12.24 22.67
C VAL A 148 8.51 12.35 21.18
N PHE A 149 7.67 11.45 20.70
CA PHE A 149 7.14 11.47 19.34
C PHE A 149 5.74 12.09 19.34
N GLN A 150 5.66 13.37 18.96
CA GLN A 150 4.42 14.08 18.74
C GLN A 150 4.06 14.05 17.26
N TYR A 151 2.87 13.56 16.93
CA TYR A 151 2.39 13.39 15.57
C TYR A 151 0.90 13.60 15.46
N PHE A 152 0.42 13.71 14.22
CA PHE A 152 -1.00 13.59 13.94
C PHE A 152 -1.24 12.63 12.77
N LEU A 153 -2.42 12.05 12.75
CA LEU A 153 -2.92 11.18 11.71
C LEU A 153 -4.18 11.79 11.10
N CYS A 154 -4.18 11.94 9.78
CA CYS A 154 -5.34 12.34 8.99
C CYS A 154 -5.89 11.12 8.25
N SER A 155 -7.21 10.98 8.19
CA SER A 155 -7.90 9.87 7.53
C SER A 155 -9.10 10.40 6.77
N ILE A 156 -9.19 10.11 5.47
CA ILE A 156 -10.29 10.53 4.61
C ILE A 156 -11.14 9.31 4.28
N CYS A 157 -12.35 9.30 4.82
CA CYS A 157 -13.26 8.16 4.81
C CYS A 157 -14.49 8.46 3.95
N PRO A 158 -14.77 7.69 2.89
CA PRO A 158 -16.02 7.78 2.17
C PRO A 158 -17.22 7.56 3.10
N VAL A 159 -18.33 8.22 2.85
CA VAL A 159 -19.55 8.05 3.61
C VAL A 159 -20.61 7.43 2.73
N LYS A 160 -21.04 6.22 3.08
CA LYS A 160 -22.13 5.54 2.39
C LYS A 160 -23.45 6.28 2.66
N ALA A 161 -24.16 6.60 1.58
CA ALA A 161 -25.48 7.20 1.66
C ALA A 161 -26.49 6.28 2.38
N PRO A 162 -27.51 6.83 3.03
CA PRO A 162 -28.54 6.05 3.68
C PRO A 162 -29.26 5.14 2.70
N THR A 163 -29.47 3.89 3.07
CA THR A 163 -30.30 2.93 2.35
C THR A 163 -31.47 2.50 3.22
N LEU A 164 -32.59 2.17 2.57
CA LEU A 164 -33.70 1.57 3.26
C LEU A 164 -33.47 0.04 3.35
N GLU A 165 -33.50 -0.48 4.55
CA GLU A 165 -33.33 -1.90 4.81
C GLU A 165 -34.49 -2.40 5.69
N LEU A 166 -34.83 -3.69 5.58
CA LEU A 166 -35.78 -4.33 6.50
C LEU A 166 -35.03 -4.66 7.79
N LYS A 167 -35.35 -3.94 8.87
CA LYS A 167 -34.81 -4.17 10.22
C LYS A 167 -35.84 -4.76 11.11
N TYR A 168 -35.45 -5.76 11.91
CA TYR A 168 -36.29 -6.34 12.93
C TYR A 168 -36.47 -5.35 14.09
N ASN A 169 -37.72 -5.05 14.43
CA ASN A 169 -38.09 -4.27 15.60
C ASN A 169 -38.59 -5.17 16.71
N ASN A 170 -37.87 -5.20 17.82
CA ASN A 170 -38.24 -6.02 18.98
C ASN A 170 -39.58 -5.62 19.61
N GLU A 171 -39.96 -4.34 19.55
CA GLU A 171 -41.20 -3.84 20.16
C GLU A 171 -42.46 -4.35 19.43
N ASN A 172 -42.37 -4.42 18.11
CA ASN A 172 -43.49 -4.81 17.26
C ASN A 172 -43.35 -6.25 16.73
N SER A 173 -42.31 -6.98 17.12
CA SER A 173 -42.01 -8.37 16.68
C SER A 173 -42.12 -8.58 15.17
N GLY A 174 -41.64 -7.58 14.37
CA GLY A 174 -41.75 -7.60 12.92
C GLY A 174 -40.62 -6.89 12.20
N PHE A 175 -40.53 -7.10 10.86
CA PHE A 175 -39.61 -6.42 10.01
C PHE A 175 -40.25 -5.16 9.45
N HIS A 176 -39.59 -4.02 9.65
CA HIS A 176 -40.00 -2.70 9.13
C HIS A 176 -38.90 -2.06 8.32
N SER A 177 -39.30 -1.27 7.35
CA SER A 177 -38.35 -0.42 6.59
C SER A 177 -37.74 0.62 7.51
N ALA A 178 -36.43 0.63 7.62
CA ALA A 178 -35.67 1.61 8.40
C ALA A 178 -34.46 2.09 7.62
N SER A 179 -34.13 3.38 7.75
CA SER A 179 -32.90 3.93 7.15
C SER A 179 -31.67 3.45 7.93
N THR A 180 -30.59 3.14 7.21
CA THR A 180 -29.30 2.83 7.82
C THR A 180 -28.58 4.06 8.40
N GLY A 181 -29.00 5.27 7.99
CA GLY A 181 -28.22 6.50 8.24
C GLY A 181 -26.99 6.59 7.34
N HIS A 182 -26.20 7.62 7.55
CA HIS A 182 -24.90 7.80 6.90
C HIS A 182 -23.85 6.96 7.63
N ILE A 183 -23.08 6.16 6.91
CA ILE A 183 -22.09 5.24 7.50
C ILE A 183 -20.70 5.59 6.96
N ALA A 184 -19.78 5.93 7.87
CA ALA A 184 -18.38 6.12 7.52
C ALA A 184 -17.74 4.78 7.15
N LEU A 185 -17.13 4.72 5.97
CA LEU A 185 -16.41 3.55 5.48
C LEU A 185 -14.91 3.64 5.82
N PRO A 186 -14.16 2.54 5.68
CA PRO A 186 -12.70 2.60 5.81
C PRO A 186 -12.10 3.66 4.89
N PRO A 187 -10.99 4.31 5.31
CA PRO A 187 -10.41 5.42 4.56
C PRO A 187 -9.98 5.01 3.16
N GLU A 188 -10.20 5.91 2.20
CA GLU A 188 -9.67 5.82 0.85
C GLU A 188 -8.21 6.26 0.83
N LEU A 189 -7.90 7.34 1.54
CA LEU A 189 -6.55 7.84 1.73
C LEU A 189 -6.37 8.44 3.12
N GLY A 190 -5.12 8.71 3.50
CA GLY A 190 -4.77 9.34 4.75
C GLY A 190 -3.26 9.55 4.87
N PHE A 191 -2.79 10.16 5.93
CA PHE A 191 -1.36 10.34 6.17
C PHE A 191 -1.02 10.57 7.63
N LEU A 192 0.16 10.10 8.02
CA LEU A 192 0.79 10.34 9.32
C LEU A 192 1.91 11.37 9.13
N TYR A 193 1.92 12.41 9.95
CA TYR A 193 3.00 13.41 9.96
C TYR A 193 3.42 13.78 11.40
N PRO A 194 4.73 13.87 11.64
CA PRO A 194 5.84 13.40 10.82
C PRO A 194 5.95 11.89 10.79
N ALA A 195 6.78 11.31 9.90
CA ALA A 195 7.06 9.90 9.92
C ALA A 195 7.85 9.50 11.19
N PHE A 196 7.60 8.29 11.70
CA PHE A 196 8.33 7.72 12.83
C PHE A 196 9.51 6.90 12.30
N ASP A 197 10.67 7.50 12.24
CA ASP A 197 11.85 6.92 11.62
C ASP A 197 13.02 6.89 12.60
N ASN A 198 13.74 5.78 12.66
CA ASN A 198 14.76 5.55 13.70
C ASN A 198 14.24 5.84 15.12
N ARG A 199 12.96 5.53 15.35
CA ARG A 199 12.23 5.77 16.60
C ARG A 199 12.19 7.24 17.05
N THR A 200 12.30 8.16 16.11
CA THR A 200 12.23 9.61 16.32
C THR A 200 11.29 10.25 15.30
N ALA A 201 10.99 11.55 15.50
CA ALA A 201 10.18 12.32 14.56
C ALA A 201 11.04 12.74 13.35
N ASN A 202 10.77 12.19 12.19
CA ASN A 202 11.39 12.62 10.94
C ASN A 202 10.48 13.65 10.23
N ILE A 203 10.74 14.93 10.45
CA ILE A 203 9.94 16.03 9.89
C ILE A 203 10.13 16.23 8.38
N TYR A 204 11.10 15.57 7.79
CA TYR A 204 11.28 15.55 6.34
C TYR A 204 10.32 14.60 5.63
N ASN A 205 9.67 13.69 6.37
CA ASN A 205 8.89 12.62 5.78
C ASN A 205 7.46 12.56 6.31
N VAL A 206 6.55 12.27 5.37
CA VAL A 206 5.15 11.91 5.64
C VAL A 206 4.95 10.46 5.25
N LEU A 207 4.25 9.69 6.06
CA LEU A 207 3.77 8.38 5.66
C LEU A 207 2.35 8.53 5.09
N PHE A 208 2.23 8.45 3.78
CA PHE A 208 0.97 8.60 3.05
C PHE A 208 0.35 7.24 2.76
N TYR A 209 -0.95 7.12 3.00
CA TYR A 209 -1.75 5.93 2.77
C TYR A 209 -2.67 6.11 1.59
N SER A 210 -2.66 5.17 0.65
CA SER A 210 -3.72 4.97 -0.33
C SER A 210 -4.26 3.54 -0.21
N LYS A 211 -5.58 3.41 -0.19
CA LYS A 211 -6.25 2.12 -0.16
C LYS A 211 -5.98 1.31 -1.43
N ASN A 212 -6.01 1.98 -2.58
CA ASN A 212 -5.62 1.41 -3.85
C ASN A 212 -4.14 1.69 -4.12
N ALA A 213 -3.30 0.65 -4.10
CA ALA A 213 -1.86 0.80 -4.35
C ALA A 213 -1.52 1.22 -5.80
N ALA A 214 -2.47 1.15 -6.72
CA ALA A 214 -2.33 1.62 -8.10
C ALA A 214 -2.60 3.13 -8.24
N GLU A 215 -3.31 3.73 -7.27
CA GLU A 215 -3.74 5.12 -7.30
C GLU A 215 -3.23 5.85 -6.06
N ILE A 216 -2.31 6.75 -6.24
CA ILE A 216 -1.65 7.46 -5.13
C ILE A 216 -2.27 8.84 -4.82
N HIS A 217 -3.37 9.22 -5.49
CA HIS A 217 -4.03 10.51 -5.31
C HIS A 217 -3.06 11.70 -5.42
N GLN A 218 -2.38 11.78 -6.57
CA GLN A 218 -1.32 12.78 -6.82
C GLN A 218 -1.80 14.21 -6.58
N GLU A 219 -3.04 14.52 -6.94
CA GLU A 219 -3.68 15.82 -6.74
C GLU A 219 -3.71 16.24 -5.26
N VAL A 220 -3.93 15.29 -4.34
CA VAL A 220 -3.91 15.56 -2.90
C VAL A 220 -2.46 15.72 -2.41
N ILE A 221 -1.54 14.91 -2.93
CA ILE A 221 -0.10 15.03 -2.59
C ILE A 221 0.42 16.39 -3.03
N ASP A 222 0.08 16.85 -4.24
CA ASP A 222 0.48 18.15 -4.75
C ASP A 222 -0.12 19.30 -3.93
N ALA A 223 -1.40 19.24 -3.57
CA ALA A 223 -2.08 20.29 -2.83
C ALA A 223 -1.62 20.40 -1.37
N VAL A 224 -1.39 19.27 -0.71
CA VAL A 224 -1.07 19.23 0.72
C VAL A 224 0.43 19.33 0.98
N PHE A 225 1.26 18.66 0.16
CA PHE A 225 2.70 18.54 0.40
C PHE A 225 3.56 19.24 -0.64
N ARG A 226 3.04 19.45 -1.85
CA ARG A 226 3.74 20.10 -2.98
C ARG A 226 5.06 19.42 -3.32
N VAL A 227 5.03 18.10 -3.36
CA VAL A 227 6.18 17.26 -3.73
C VAL A 227 5.77 16.31 -4.85
N THR A 228 6.75 15.92 -5.67
CA THR A 228 6.55 14.86 -6.66
C THR A 228 6.52 13.52 -5.92
N PRO A 229 5.42 12.77 -5.96
CA PRO A 229 5.36 11.47 -5.31
C PRO A 229 6.23 10.46 -6.02
N PRO A 230 6.67 9.39 -5.33
CA PRO A 230 7.27 8.23 -5.98
C PRO A 230 6.22 7.55 -6.89
N LEU A 231 6.70 6.77 -7.86
CA LEU A 231 5.80 5.95 -8.69
C LEU A 231 4.93 5.02 -7.83
N SER A 232 3.66 4.89 -8.19
CA SER A 232 2.77 3.90 -7.59
C SER A 232 3.28 2.47 -7.80
N ALA A 233 2.82 1.51 -7.03
CA ALA A 233 3.20 0.10 -7.18
C ALA A 233 2.88 -0.44 -8.59
N GLU A 234 1.78 0.02 -9.20
CA GLU A 234 1.40 -0.38 -10.55
C GLU A 234 2.28 0.29 -11.62
N GLU A 235 2.57 1.57 -11.47
CA GLU A 235 3.50 2.28 -12.36
C GLU A 235 4.90 1.67 -12.29
N GLN A 236 5.40 1.32 -11.09
CA GLN A 236 6.67 0.61 -10.93
C GLN A 236 6.67 -0.72 -11.68
N LYS A 237 5.59 -1.51 -11.55
CA LYS A 237 5.45 -2.79 -12.27
C LYS A 237 5.43 -2.59 -13.79
N ASN A 238 4.66 -1.62 -14.27
CA ASN A 238 4.52 -1.34 -15.69
C ASN A 238 5.85 -0.83 -16.27
N ALA A 239 6.53 0.09 -15.57
CA ALA A 239 7.85 0.58 -15.95
C ALA A 239 8.87 -0.55 -16.05
N PHE A 240 8.93 -1.45 -15.06
CA PHE A 240 9.81 -2.61 -15.07
C PHE A 240 9.51 -3.56 -16.25
N SER A 241 8.24 -3.89 -16.44
CA SER A 241 7.81 -4.78 -17.52
C SER A 241 8.11 -4.20 -18.91
N THR A 242 7.90 -2.88 -19.08
CA THR A 242 8.21 -2.17 -20.32
C THR A 242 9.71 -2.15 -20.57
N ALA A 243 10.52 -1.78 -19.57
CA ALA A 243 11.98 -1.78 -19.68
C ALA A 243 12.52 -3.16 -20.05
N LEU A 244 11.98 -4.23 -19.44
CA LEU A 244 12.37 -5.61 -19.75
C LEU A 244 12.02 -5.99 -21.21
N GLY A 245 10.80 -5.69 -21.65
CA GLY A 245 10.33 -5.97 -23.00
C GLY A 245 11.11 -5.22 -24.06
N ASP A 246 11.31 -3.92 -23.89
CA ASP A 246 12.02 -3.05 -24.82
C ASP A 246 13.50 -3.40 -24.95
N THR A 247 14.13 -3.80 -23.84
CA THR A 247 15.55 -4.18 -23.85
C THR A 247 15.79 -5.53 -24.48
N LEU A 248 14.96 -6.52 -24.17
CA LEU A 248 15.13 -7.89 -24.64
C LEU A 248 14.53 -8.12 -26.04
N GLN A 249 13.46 -7.43 -26.38
CA GLN A 249 12.78 -7.55 -27.68
C GLN A 249 12.50 -9.03 -28.06
N GLN A 250 13.15 -9.53 -29.11
CA GLN A 250 12.99 -10.91 -29.59
C GLN A 250 13.60 -11.95 -28.64
N ASP A 251 14.56 -11.55 -27.81
CA ASP A 251 15.21 -12.41 -26.81
C ASP A 251 14.39 -12.48 -25.50
N CYS A 252 13.27 -11.75 -25.40
CA CYS A 252 12.33 -11.83 -24.27
C CYS A 252 11.59 -13.18 -24.32
N SER A 253 12.30 -14.24 -23.95
CA SER A 253 11.77 -15.60 -23.95
C SER A 253 11.00 -15.91 -22.66
N TYR A 254 10.17 -16.96 -22.71
CA TYR A 254 9.50 -17.50 -21.54
C TYR A 254 10.48 -17.80 -20.41
N ASP A 255 11.60 -18.46 -20.73
CA ASP A 255 12.59 -18.91 -19.75
C ASP A 255 13.28 -17.73 -19.04
N VAL A 256 13.58 -16.65 -19.75
CA VAL A 256 14.16 -15.43 -19.17
C VAL A 256 13.17 -14.78 -18.20
N VAL A 257 11.91 -14.59 -18.61
CA VAL A 257 10.88 -13.97 -17.76
C VAL A 257 10.61 -14.84 -16.52
N GLN A 258 10.51 -16.14 -16.70
CA GLN A 258 10.30 -17.09 -15.60
C GLN A 258 11.48 -17.10 -14.62
N SER A 259 12.73 -17.04 -15.12
CA SER A 259 13.94 -16.98 -14.30
C SER A 259 14.01 -15.67 -13.48
N VAL A 260 13.71 -14.51 -14.09
CA VAL A 260 13.64 -13.22 -13.38
C VAL A 260 12.56 -13.26 -12.29
N HIS A 261 11.39 -13.80 -12.62
CA HIS A 261 10.29 -13.93 -11.65
C HIS A 261 10.71 -14.81 -10.46
N GLU A 262 11.35 -15.94 -10.70
CA GLU A 262 11.79 -16.86 -9.66
C GLU A 262 12.86 -16.24 -8.75
N GLN A 263 13.84 -15.52 -9.32
CA GLN A 263 14.85 -14.82 -8.52
C GLN A 263 14.25 -13.73 -7.64
N LEU A 264 13.29 -12.95 -8.16
CA LEU A 264 12.56 -11.95 -7.37
C LEU A 264 11.76 -12.62 -6.24
N ARG A 265 11.04 -13.70 -6.55
CA ARG A 265 10.27 -14.48 -5.58
C ARG A 265 11.16 -15.01 -4.46
N GLN A 266 12.29 -15.61 -4.81
CA GLN A 266 13.23 -16.16 -3.85
C GLN A 266 13.74 -15.07 -2.89
N ARG A 267 14.15 -13.91 -3.39
CA ARG A 267 14.58 -12.77 -2.53
C ARG A 267 13.47 -12.30 -1.60
N ILE A 268 12.21 -12.25 -2.08
CA ILE A 268 11.05 -11.89 -1.25
C ILE A 268 10.81 -12.91 -0.14
N VAL A 269 10.95 -14.22 -0.43
CA VAL A 269 10.79 -15.29 0.56
C VAL A 269 11.91 -15.21 1.60
N GLU A 270 13.17 -15.13 1.18
CA GLU A 270 14.34 -15.02 2.07
C GLU A 270 14.23 -13.78 2.98
N HIS A 271 13.83 -12.64 2.42
CA HIS A 271 13.60 -11.43 3.21
C HIS A 271 12.48 -11.61 4.24
N LYS A 272 11.40 -12.30 3.90
CA LYS A 272 10.31 -12.60 4.83
C LYS A 272 10.77 -13.52 5.95
N GLU A 273 11.61 -14.52 5.64
CA GLU A 273 12.16 -15.48 6.61
C GLU A 273 13.19 -14.83 7.52
N SER A 274 14.01 -13.92 7.02
CA SER A 274 14.99 -13.17 7.81
C SER A 274 14.34 -12.24 8.85
N ARG A 275 13.05 -11.91 8.66
CA ARG A 275 12.31 -10.96 9.49
C ARG A 275 12.98 -9.58 9.56
N ASP A 276 13.71 -9.21 8.52
CA ASP A 276 14.26 -7.87 8.41
C ASP A 276 13.11 -6.85 8.40
N PRO A 277 13.15 -5.84 9.28
CA PRO A 277 12.12 -4.80 9.33
C PRO A 277 12.21 -3.79 8.19
N GLN A 278 13.36 -3.70 7.52
CA GLN A 278 13.54 -2.77 6.38
C GLN A 278 12.79 -3.29 5.15
N PRO A 279 12.27 -2.41 4.29
CA PRO A 279 11.72 -2.82 3.00
C PRO A 279 12.78 -3.53 2.14
N LEU A 280 12.37 -4.57 1.42
CA LEU A 280 13.25 -5.22 0.44
C LEU A 280 13.35 -4.34 -0.80
N THR A 281 14.43 -3.61 -0.91
CA THR A 281 14.74 -2.78 -2.08
C THR A 281 15.90 -3.36 -2.87
N LEU A 282 15.84 -3.23 -4.18
CA LEU A 282 16.88 -3.62 -5.12
C LEU A 282 17.46 -2.38 -5.79
N THR A 283 18.77 -2.34 -5.92
CA THR A 283 19.46 -1.34 -6.72
C THR A 283 19.31 -1.64 -8.21
N LEU A 284 19.50 -0.65 -9.07
CA LEU A 284 19.50 -0.85 -10.52
C LEU A 284 20.57 -1.87 -10.97
N HIS A 285 21.71 -1.91 -10.26
CA HIS A 285 22.76 -2.89 -10.52
C HIS A 285 22.31 -4.31 -10.23
N GLU A 286 21.73 -4.56 -9.05
CA GLU A 286 21.22 -5.89 -8.67
C GLU A 286 20.16 -6.41 -9.65
N VAL A 287 19.29 -5.52 -10.15
CA VAL A 287 18.28 -5.89 -11.13
C VAL A 287 18.90 -6.25 -12.49
N GLY A 288 19.94 -5.52 -12.91
CA GLY A 288 20.74 -5.88 -14.10
C GLY A 288 21.46 -7.22 -13.97
N ASP A 289 22.06 -7.49 -12.80
CA ASP A 289 22.72 -8.77 -12.50
C ASP A 289 21.72 -9.94 -12.54
N MET A 290 20.51 -9.73 -12.02
CA MET A 290 19.45 -10.73 -12.11
C MET A 290 19.10 -11.06 -13.56
N LEU A 291 19.00 -10.04 -14.42
CA LEU A 291 18.71 -10.23 -15.83
C LEU A 291 19.84 -10.96 -16.55
N ALA A 292 21.10 -10.62 -16.27
CA ALA A 292 22.27 -11.33 -16.79
C ALA A 292 22.28 -12.80 -16.33
N GLY A 293 21.98 -13.05 -15.06
CA GLY A 293 21.84 -14.40 -14.50
C GLY A 293 20.66 -15.21 -15.08
N SER A 294 19.70 -14.55 -15.70
CA SER A 294 18.55 -15.16 -16.38
C SER A 294 18.80 -15.48 -17.87
N GLY A 295 20.03 -15.30 -18.35
CA GLY A 295 20.41 -15.64 -19.73
C GLY A 295 20.48 -14.46 -20.70
N ALA A 296 20.26 -13.23 -20.24
CA ALA A 296 20.50 -12.05 -21.05
C ALA A 296 22.00 -11.77 -21.22
N THR A 297 22.36 -11.13 -22.33
CA THR A 297 23.74 -10.69 -22.55
C THR A 297 24.09 -9.50 -21.64
N VAL A 298 25.39 -9.32 -21.36
CA VAL A 298 25.89 -8.18 -20.57
C VAL A 298 25.41 -6.85 -21.18
N ARG A 299 25.42 -6.72 -22.48
CA ARG A 299 24.93 -5.52 -23.18
C ARG A 299 23.43 -5.26 -22.94
N GLN A 300 22.62 -6.30 -22.90
CA GLN A 300 21.19 -6.18 -22.59
C GLN A 300 20.97 -5.83 -21.12
N ALA A 301 21.75 -6.40 -20.20
CA ALA A 301 21.68 -6.04 -18.80
C ALA A 301 22.05 -4.57 -18.54
N GLU A 302 23.11 -4.06 -19.20
CA GLU A 302 23.49 -2.65 -19.15
C GLU A 302 22.42 -1.73 -19.76
N ALA A 303 21.86 -2.08 -20.91
CA ALA A 303 20.78 -1.33 -21.54
C ALA A 303 19.51 -1.31 -20.68
N PHE A 304 19.20 -2.41 -20.01
CA PHE A 304 18.09 -2.51 -19.06
C PHE A 304 18.30 -1.62 -17.82
N GLN A 305 19.52 -1.62 -17.27
CA GLN A 305 19.87 -0.71 -16.16
C GLN A 305 19.69 0.75 -16.55
N GLU A 306 20.12 1.12 -17.76
CA GLU A 306 19.98 2.49 -18.27
C GLU A 306 18.51 2.87 -18.48
N GLU A 307 17.71 1.95 -19.01
CA GLU A 307 16.27 2.16 -19.17
C GLU A 307 15.58 2.31 -17.81
N CYS A 308 15.91 1.45 -16.84
CA CYS A 308 15.42 1.60 -15.47
C CYS A 308 15.86 2.92 -14.83
N ARG A 309 17.11 3.36 -15.05
CA ARG A 309 17.60 4.66 -14.57
C ARG A 309 16.78 5.82 -15.13
N ARG A 310 16.43 5.75 -16.40
CA ARG A 310 15.61 6.77 -17.05
C ARG A 310 14.20 6.85 -16.47
N GLN A 311 13.61 5.72 -16.10
CA GLN A 311 12.24 5.65 -15.63
C GLN A 311 12.10 5.89 -14.11
N TYR A 312 13.06 5.44 -13.32
CA TYR A 312 12.99 5.49 -11.86
C TYR A 312 13.93 6.54 -11.24
N GLY A 313 14.93 7.05 -11.99
CA GLY A 313 15.97 7.93 -11.47
C GLY A 313 17.27 7.21 -11.12
N ASP A 314 18.36 7.98 -10.97
CA ASP A 314 19.73 7.44 -10.79
C ASP A 314 19.90 6.62 -9.50
N ASP A 315 19.33 7.09 -8.40
CA ASP A 315 19.47 6.50 -7.07
C ASP A 315 18.21 5.69 -6.66
N ALA A 316 17.43 5.21 -7.64
CA ALA A 316 16.18 4.52 -7.34
C ALA A 316 16.41 3.20 -6.58
N ALA A 317 15.74 3.08 -5.44
CA ALA A 317 15.61 1.85 -4.68
C ALA A 317 14.27 1.20 -5.01
N LEU A 318 14.29 0.13 -5.81
CA LEU A 318 13.10 -0.53 -6.32
C LEU A 318 12.57 -1.54 -5.30
N ASP A 319 11.31 -1.39 -4.85
CA ASP A 319 10.70 -2.41 -3.98
C ASP A 319 10.46 -3.68 -4.80
N ALA A 320 11.15 -4.76 -4.45
CA ALA A 320 11.07 -6.04 -5.16
C ALA A 320 9.63 -6.57 -5.33
N ARG A 321 8.73 -6.24 -4.38
CA ARG A 321 7.32 -6.66 -4.40
C ARG A 321 6.47 -5.90 -5.43
N ASN A 322 6.99 -4.76 -5.92
CA ASN A 322 6.30 -3.92 -6.91
C ASN A 322 6.79 -4.19 -8.34
N LEU A 323 7.88 -4.94 -8.53
CA LEU A 323 8.42 -5.18 -9.87
C LEU A 323 7.64 -6.24 -10.64
N MET A 324 7.23 -7.31 -9.96
CA MET A 324 6.43 -8.39 -10.53
C MET A 324 5.42 -8.94 -9.51
N GLU A 325 4.36 -9.59 -9.99
CA GLU A 325 3.41 -10.28 -9.13
C GLU A 325 4.05 -11.55 -8.56
N SER A 326 4.48 -11.51 -7.30
CA SER A 326 5.17 -12.64 -6.65
C SER A 326 4.23 -13.74 -6.16
N GLY A 327 2.94 -13.46 -6.01
CA GLY A 327 1.95 -14.41 -5.50
C GLY A 327 1.32 -15.31 -6.57
N LYS A 328 1.52 -15.00 -7.85
CA LYS A 328 0.96 -15.75 -8.97
C LYS A 328 1.86 -15.62 -10.19
N PHE A 329 2.06 -16.72 -10.90
CA PHE A 329 2.66 -16.70 -12.22
C PHE A 329 1.53 -16.76 -13.27
N GLN A 330 1.43 -15.71 -14.10
CA GLN A 330 0.33 -15.58 -15.07
C GLN A 330 0.85 -15.63 -16.50
N ILE A 331 0.20 -16.46 -17.30
CA ILE A 331 0.42 -16.55 -18.74
C ILE A 331 -0.88 -16.14 -19.41
N THR A 332 -0.83 -15.17 -20.31
CA THR A 332 -2.02 -14.65 -20.99
C THR A 332 -1.83 -14.69 -22.51
N THR A 333 -2.79 -15.29 -23.19
CA THR A 333 -2.98 -15.15 -24.64
C THR A 333 -4.27 -14.34 -24.88
N PRO A 334 -4.59 -13.93 -26.12
CA PRO A 334 -5.85 -13.21 -26.39
C PRO A 334 -7.10 -13.91 -25.87
N GLU A 335 -7.12 -15.26 -25.89
CA GLU A 335 -8.30 -16.07 -25.57
C GLU A 335 -8.19 -16.83 -24.25
N VAL A 336 -6.97 -16.98 -23.69
CA VAL A 336 -6.73 -17.86 -22.54
C VAL A 336 -5.89 -17.17 -21.50
N LYS A 337 -6.33 -17.24 -20.24
CA LYS A 337 -5.56 -16.82 -19.09
C LYS A 337 -5.28 -18.01 -18.17
N ILE A 338 -3.99 -18.29 -17.94
CA ILE A 338 -3.50 -19.34 -17.08
C ILE A 338 -2.91 -18.67 -15.83
N SER A 339 -3.29 -19.14 -14.65
CA SER A 339 -2.73 -18.68 -13.39
C SER A 339 -2.20 -19.88 -12.63
N VAL A 340 -0.94 -19.82 -12.26
CA VAL A 340 -0.19 -20.91 -11.63
C VAL A 340 0.38 -20.43 -10.32
N SER A 341 0.42 -21.31 -9.32
CA SER A 341 1.19 -21.03 -8.10
C SER A 341 2.67 -20.93 -8.46
N PRO A 342 3.39 -19.93 -7.97
CA PRO A 342 4.76 -19.64 -8.42
C PRO A 342 5.73 -20.82 -8.30
N GLU A 343 5.57 -21.65 -7.27
CA GLU A 343 6.37 -22.86 -7.04
C GLU A 343 6.27 -23.90 -8.17
N TYR A 344 5.20 -23.85 -8.96
CA TYR A 344 4.96 -24.75 -10.10
C TYR A 344 5.24 -24.10 -11.46
N SER A 345 5.70 -22.86 -11.48
CA SER A 345 6.00 -22.18 -12.75
C SER A 345 7.08 -22.88 -13.59
N ALA A 346 8.03 -23.54 -12.94
CA ALA A 346 9.09 -24.32 -13.58
C ALA A 346 8.59 -25.61 -14.28
N MET A 347 7.37 -26.07 -13.96
CA MET A 347 6.77 -27.24 -14.61
C MET A 347 6.15 -26.89 -15.97
N ILE A 348 5.95 -25.60 -16.25
CA ILE A 348 5.36 -25.13 -17.51
C ILE A 348 6.48 -24.91 -18.52
N GLU A 349 6.27 -25.36 -19.74
CA GLU A 349 7.24 -25.24 -20.81
C GLU A 349 6.65 -24.52 -22.03
N ALA A 350 7.45 -23.69 -22.68
CA ALA A 350 7.14 -23.14 -23.99
C ALA A 350 7.85 -23.95 -25.07
N ARG A 351 7.11 -24.57 -25.99
CA ARG A 351 7.67 -25.39 -27.09
C ARG A 351 7.06 -25.05 -28.43
N VAL A 352 7.84 -25.28 -29.49
CA VAL A 352 7.36 -25.27 -30.87
C VAL A 352 7.20 -26.73 -31.33
N ILE A 353 5.97 -27.12 -31.65
CA ILE A 353 5.63 -28.45 -32.12
C ILE A 353 4.97 -28.28 -33.51
N ASP A 354 5.52 -28.91 -34.54
CA ASP A 354 5.03 -28.82 -35.93
C ASP A 354 4.83 -27.38 -36.42
N GLY A 355 5.77 -26.47 -36.04
CA GLY A 355 5.74 -25.06 -36.42
C GLY A 355 4.75 -24.18 -35.65
N ARG A 356 4.03 -24.73 -34.67
CA ARG A 356 3.12 -23.99 -33.79
C ARG A 356 3.70 -23.83 -32.41
N LYS A 357 3.49 -22.65 -31.81
CA LYS A 357 3.92 -22.35 -30.45
C LYS A 357 2.90 -22.86 -29.45
N TYR A 358 3.35 -23.56 -28.41
CA TYR A 358 2.54 -24.12 -27.35
C TYR A 358 3.10 -23.73 -25.97
N ILE A 359 2.19 -23.58 -25.02
CA ILE A 359 2.48 -23.61 -23.58
C ILE A 359 2.00 -24.97 -23.09
N LEU A 360 2.91 -25.78 -22.56
CA LEU A 360 2.66 -27.14 -22.08
C LEU A 360 2.54 -27.14 -20.56
N ILE A 361 1.50 -27.76 -20.06
CA ILE A 361 1.23 -27.95 -18.63
C ILE A 361 1.23 -29.46 -18.39
N PRO A 362 2.09 -30.00 -17.49
CA PRO A 362 2.04 -31.41 -17.09
C PRO A 362 0.70 -31.75 -16.47
N ALA A 363 0.18 -32.91 -16.80
CA ALA A 363 -1.14 -33.39 -16.40
C ALA A 363 -1.08 -34.79 -15.74
N ASP A 364 0.07 -35.17 -15.19
CA ASP A 364 0.34 -36.49 -14.66
C ASP A 364 -0.50 -36.83 -13.43
N GLU A 365 -0.84 -35.81 -12.61
CA GLU A 365 -1.61 -35.96 -11.37
C GLU A 365 -3.14 -35.88 -11.60
N GLY A 366 -3.58 -35.75 -12.85
CA GLY A 366 -5.00 -35.69 -13.22
C GLY A 366 -5.42 -34.31 -13.72
N VAL A 367 -6.53 -34.29 -14.45
CA VAL A 367 -7.14 -33.09 -15.02
C VAL A 367 -8.65 -33.09 -14.73
N GLU A 368 -9.15 -31.95 -14.30
CA GLU A 368 -10.59 -31.73 -14.21
C GLU A 368 -11.04 -30.68 -15.23
N VAL A 369 -12.12 -30.95 -15.92
CA VAL A 369 -12.79 -30.03 -16.82
C VAL A 369 -14.19 -29.74 -16.30
N ASN A 370 -14.47 -28.49 -15.93
CA ASN A 370 -15.75 -28.09 -15.33
C ASN A 370 -16.14 -28.94 -14.09
N GLY A 371 -15.15 -29.32 -13.27
CA GLY A 371 -15.35 -30.13 -12.07
C GLY A 371 -15.52 -31.65 -12.34
N ILE A 372 -15.24 -32.08 -13.57
CA ILE A 372 -15.30 -33.49 -13.96
C ILE A 372 -13.87 -33.98 -14.23
N ALA A 373 -13.46 -35.03 -13.52
CA ALA A 373 -12.16 -35.66 -13.76
C ALA A 373 -12.08 -36.26 -15.16
N VAL A 374 -11.01 -35.92 -15.90
CA VAL A 374 -10.80 -36.35 -17.28
C VAL A 374 -9.57 -37.24 -17.35
N ASN A 375 -9.66 -38.37 -18.03
CA ASN A 375 -8.53 -39.25 -18.26
C ASN A 375 -7.83 -38.88 -19.59
N ILE A 376 -6.53 -38.61 -19.52
CA ILE A 376 -5.69 -38.42 -20.70
C ILE A 376 -5.01 -39.74 -21.01
N PRO A 377 -5.43 -40.48 -22.11
CA PRO A 377 -4.89 -41.80 -22.40
C PRO A 377 -3.42 -41.69 -22.84
N ASN A 378 -2.57 -42.55 -22.24
CA ASN A 378 -1.18 -42.67 -22.68
C ASN A 378 -1.15 -43.37 -24.06
N PRO A 379 -0.55 -42.75 -25.10
CA PRO A 379 -0.50 -43.33 -26.44
C PRO A 379 0.24 -44.67 -26.52
N GLN A 380 1.11 -44.99 -25.57
CA GLN A 380 1.81 -46.27 -25.53
C GLN A 380 0.93 -47.48 -25.18
N ASN A 381 -0.30 -47.28 -24.67
CA ASN A 381 -1.24 -48.36 -24.36
C ASN A 381 -2.21 -48.69 -25.49
N ARG A 382 -2.05 -48.13 -26.69
CA ARG A 382 -2.92 -48.43 -27.86
C ARG A 382 -2.45 -49.59 -28.74
N GLU A 383 -1.32 -50.23 -28.43
CA GLU A 383 -0.80 -51.36 -29.25
C GLU A 383 -1.11 -52.76 -28.67
N SER A 384 -2.05 -52.86 -27.72
CA SER A 384 -2.48 -54.15 -27.17
C SER A 384 -3.99 -54.30 -27.18
N CYS A 385 -4.62 -54.29 -28.32
CA CYS A 385 -5.95 -54.84 -28.58
C CYS A 385 -5.99 -55.41 -29.99
#